data_634bc13486e4add05370cb0f1f65acfe
#
_entry.id   634bc13486e4add05370cb0f1f65acfe
#
_cell.length_a   1.000
_cell.length_b   1.000
_cell.length_c   1.000
_cell.angle_alpha   90.00
_cell.angle_beta   90.00
_cell.angle_gamma   90.00
#
_symmetry.space_group_name_H-M   'P 1'
#
loop_
_entity.id
_entity.type
_entity.pdbx_description
1 polymer ?
#
loop_
_entity_poly.entity_id
_entity_poly.type
_entity_poly.pdbx_seq_one_letter_code
_entity_poly.pdbx_strand_id
1 'polypeptide(L)'
;MKSRADCLALDAADPLRTLKQLFDLPDGVMYLDGNSLGALPRATAARVHQVIAAEWGRDLIKSWNSAEWIHLPEIVGDKIARLVGAGPNELVVADSTSVNLYKVLDAALRITRADAPLRTRIVSERSNFPTDLYIAESVARQHGMTLHLVDRAEEIPAALAADVAVLLLTEVNYRTGYRHAMAELTAAAHRAGALVVWDLAHSAGALPVNLKGADADFAIGCGYKYLNGGPGAPAFVWVHPRLVQRCAQPLAGWMGHQLPFQFTPDYQPGEGIRRFLCGTPAVLAMAALECGVDTVLAAEPFGGMAAIRAKSEALTELFMELVDARCSAQGVRLVSPRAAAQRGSQVCLRLDAPRQHAGYAVMRALIARGVIGDFRAGDTTRLAEVPHIMRFGFTPLYVGFADVFDAVDHLSEVLRTDEWQHVVDVTPGAVT
;
A
#
# COMPACT_ATOMS: atom_id res chain seq x y z
N MET A 1 -2.83 -16.55 27.93
CA MET A 1 -2.33 -16.68 26.54
C MET A 1 -3.24 -17.66 25.80
N LYS A 2 -3.68 -17.31 24.59
CA LYS A 2 -4.53 -18.21 23.79
C LYS A 2 -3.74 -19.45 23.37
N SER A 3 -4.40 -20.60 23.42
CA SER A 3 -3.88 -21.87 22.88
C SER A 3 -4.17 -21.96 21.37
N ARG A 4 -3.57 -22.96 20.69
CA ARG A 4 -3.89 -23.23 19.29
C ARG A 4 -5.36 -23.64 19.11
N ALA A 5 -5.94 -24.35 20.08
CA ALA A 5 -7.36 -24.72 20.06
C ALA A 5 -8.28 -23.49 20.16
N ASP A 6 -7.92 -22.48 20.98
CA ASP A 6 -8.65 -21.21 21.04
C ASP A 6 -8.57 -20.47 19.69
N CYS A 7 -7.42 -20.50 19.01
CA CYS A 7 -7.26 -19.88 17.69
C CYS A 7 -8.11 -20.58 16.61
N LEU A 8 -8.18 -21.90 16.62
CA LEU A 8 -9.08 -22.66 15.73
C LEU A 8 -10.55 -22.34 16.00
N ALA A 9 -10.94 -22.14 17.25
CA ALA A 9 -12.30 -21.72 17.60
C ALA A 9 -12.61 -20.30 17.08
N LEU A 10 -11.63 -19.39 17.15
CA LEU A 10 -11.75 -18.05 16.56
C LEU A 10 -11.89 -18.12 15.02
N ASP A 11 -11.11 -18.96 14.35
CA ASP A 11 -11.21 -19.17 12.91
C ASP A 11 -12.59 -19.74 12.52
N ALA A 12 -13.12 -20.67 13.30
CA ALA A 12 -14.44 -21.24 13.06
C ALA A 12 -15.58 -20.20 13.22
N ALA A 13 -15.39 -19.23 14.11
CA ALA A 13 -16.33 -18.13 14.36
C ALA A 13 -16.13 -16.90 13.43
N ASP A 14 -15.04 -16.85 12.67
CA ASP A 14 -14.72 -15.72 11.80
C ASP A 14 -15.71 -15.59 10.62
N PRO A 15 -16.43 -14.47 10.49
CA PRO A 15 -17.34 -14.25 9.38
C PRO A 15 -16.62 -14.19 8.01
N LEU A 16 -15.35 -13.80 7.99
CA LEU A 16 -14.55 -13.67 6.77
C LEU A 16 -13.87 -14.99 6.34
N ARG A 17 -13.96 -16.07 7.11
CA ARG A 17 -13.23 -17.33 6.87
C ARG A 17 -13.43 -17.94 5.48
N THR A 18 -14.61 -17.74 4.90
CA THR A 18 -14.95 -18.29 3.57
C THR A 18 -14.23 -17.55 2.44
N LEU A 19 -13.77 -16.30 2.67
CA LEU A 19 -13.07 -15.52 1.66
C LEU A 19 -11.68 -16.06 1.33
N LYS A 20 -11.08 -16.87 2.22
CA LYS A 20 -9.82 -17.59 1.92
C LYS A 20 -9.95 -18.46 0.66
N GLN A 21 -11.15 -18.96 0.36
CA GLN A 21 -11.42 -19.77 -0.83
C GLN A 21 -11.33 -19.01 -2.15
N LEU A 22 -11.30 -17.67 -2.10
CA LEU A 22 -11.10 -16.82 -3.28
C LEU A 22 -9.63 -16.79 -3.74
N PHE A 23 -8.72 -17.33 -2.95
CA PHE A 23 -7.29 -17.30 -3.22
C PHE A 23 -6.73 -18.69 -3.50
N ASP A 24 -5.65 -18.71 -4.28
CA ASP A 24 -4.85 -19.88 -4.56
C ASP A 24 -3.53 -19.79 -3.80
N LEU A 25 -3.51 -20.38 -2.60
CA LEU A 25 -2.35 -20.39 -1.70
C LEU A 25 -1.76 -21.79 -1.66
N PRO A 26 -0.43 -21.95 -1.70
CA PRO A 26 0.20 -23.25 -1.54
C PRO A 26 -0.11 -23.88 -0.17
N ASP A 27 -0.26 -25.19 -0.15
CA ASP A 27 -0.49 -25.92 1.10
C ASP A 27 0.68 -25.76 2.08
N GLY A 28 0.38 -25.63 3.36
CA GLY A 28 1.37 -25.51 4.43
C GLY A 28 2.05 -24.15 4.51
N VAL A 29 1.63 -23.15 3.71
CA VAL A 29 2.18 -21.81 3.73
C VAL A 29 1.33 -20.87 4.58
N MET A 30 1.96 -20.24 5.54
CA MET A 30 1.46 -19.09 6.31
C MET A 30 1.97 -17.81 5.65
N TYR A 31 1.14 -17.23 4.75
CA TYR A 31 1.54 -16.08 3.93
C TYR A 31 1.29 -14.76 4.67
N LEU A 32 2.35 -14.24 5.30
CA LEU A 32 2.36 -13.01 6.09
C LEU A 32 3.13 -11.88 5.39
N ASP A 33 3.06 -11.82 4.05
CA ASP A 33 3.71 -10.79 3.23
C ASP A 33 2.78 -10.12 2.21
N GLY A 34 1.48 -10.09 2.49
CA GLY A 34 0.49 -9.38 1.67
C GLY A 34 0.73 -7.86 1.58
N ASN A 35 1.55 -7.31 2.47
CA ASN A 35 2.02 -5.94 2.43
C ASN A 35 3.17 -5.70 1.42
N SER A 36 3.74 -6.75 0.83
CA SER A 36 4.71 -6.67 -0.28
C SER A 36 4.08 -7.13 -1.59
N LEU A 37 3.34 -8.24 -1.58
CA LEU A 37 2.61 -8.78 -2.73
C LEU A 37 1.34 -9.49 -2.23
N GLY A 38 0.18 -9.16 -2.79
CA GLY A 38 -1.07 -9.88 -2.52
C GLY A 38 -1.04 -11.31 -3.05
N ALA A 39 -1.79 -12.21 -2.39
CA ALA A 39 -1.94 -13.58 -2.85
C ALA A 39 -2.74 -13.67 -4.17
N LEU A 40 -2.54 -14.73 -4.94
CA LEU A 40 -3.20 -14.93 -6.24
C LEU A 40 -4.71 -15.16 -6.06
N PRO A 41 -5.60 -14.29 -6.59
CA PRO A 41 -7.02 -14.60 -6.66
C PRO A 41 -7.29 -15.71 -7.67
N ARG A 42 -8.13 -16.69 -7.32
CA ARG A 42 -8.45 -17.84 -8.20
C ARG A 42 -9.04 -17.44 -9.55
N ALA A 43 -9.79 -16.34 -9.59
CA ALA A 43 -10.40 -15.85 -10.82
C ALA A 43 -9.38 -15.29 -11.82
N THR A 44 -8.19 -14.89 -11.38
CA THR A 44 -7.22 -14.14 -12.19
C THR A 44 -6.75 -14.90 -13.41
N ALA A 45 -6.38 -16.19 -13.25
CA ALA A 45 -5.85 -16.98 -14.37
C ALA A 45 -6.88 -17.13 -15.51
N ALA A 46 -8.14 -17.41 -15.16
CA ALA A 46 -9.23 -17.54 -16.15
C ALA A 46 -9.54 -16.20 -16.82
N ARG A 47 -9.58 -15.10 -16.05
CA ARG A 47 -9.86 -13.75 -16.57
C ARG A 47 -8.76 -13.27 -17.54
N VAL A 48 -7.50 -13.44 -17.17
CA VAL A 48 -6.36 -13.08 -18.03
C VAL A 48 -6.33 -13.96 -19.29
N HIS A 49 -6.61 -15.26 -19.16
CA HIS A 49 -6.74 -16.14 -20.32
C HIS A 49 -7.87 -15.68 -21.27
N GLN A 50 -9.01 -15.24 -20.74
CA GLN A 50 -10.09 -14.67 -21.55
C GLN A 50 -9.63 -13.44 -22.33
N VAL A 51 -8.88 -12.51 -21.69
CA VAL A 51 -8.34 -11.34 -22.36
C VAL A 51 -7.43 -11.78 -23.53
N ILE A 52 -6.54 -12.74 -23.26
CA ILE A 52 -5.57 -13.21 -24.29
C ILE A 52 -6.29 -13.92 -25.44
N ALA A 53 -7.12 -14.91 -25.14
CA ALA A 53 -7.67 -15.83 -26.16
C ALA A 53 -8.86 -15.21 -26.90
N ALA A 54 -9.77 -14.53 -26.20
CA ALA A 54 -10.98 -14.00 -26.77
C ALA A 54 -10.84 -12.53 -27.17
N GLU A 55 -10.58 -11.68 -26.18
CA GLU A 55 -10.62 -10.23 -26.40
C GLU A 55 -9.49 -9.80 -27.36
N TRP A 56 -8.26 -10.23 -27.09
CA TRP A 56 -7.11 -9.94 -27.98
C TRP A 56 -7.03 -10.90 -29.16
N GLY A 57 -7.02 -12.22 -28.92
CA GLY A 57 -6.73 -13.20 -29.96
C GLY A 57 -7.80 -13.30 -31.05
N ARG A 58 -9.10 -13.22 -30.67
CA ARG A 58 -10.21 -13.33 -31.60
C ARG A 58 -10.77 -11.96 -32.03
N ASP A 59 -11.02 -11.06 -31.06
CA ASP A 59 -11.76 -9.83 -31.31
C ASP A 59 -10.84 -8.66 -31.71
N LEU A 60 -9.53 -8.78 -31.44
CA LEU A 60 -8.49 -7.84 -31.88
C LEU A 60 -8.80 -6.39 -31.43
N ILE A 61 -8.63 -5.43 -32.38
CA ILE A 61 -8.84 -4.00 -32.10
C ILE A 61 -10.28 -3.66 -31.68
N LYS A 62 -11.26 -4.49 -32.02
CA LYS A 62 -12.65 -4.25 -31.64
C LYS A 62 -12.88 -4.25 -30.14
N SER A 63 -11.98 -4.91 -29.39
CA SER A 63 -12.08 -5.04 -27.93
C SER A 63 -11.91 -3.74 -27.17
N TRP A 64 -11.41 -2.68 -27.81
CA TRP A 64 -11.50 -1.34 -27.26
C TRP A 64 -12.94 -0.95 -26.88
N ASN A 65 -13.92 -1.36 -27.68
CA ASN A 65 -15.33 -1.11 -27.46
C ASN A 65 -16.05 -2.35 -26.90
N SER A 66 -15.89 -3.53 -27.54
CA SER A 66 -16.69 -4.71 -27.20
C SER A 66 -16.32 -5.35 -25.85
N ALA A 67 -15.08 -5.14 -25.35
CA ALA A 67 -14.60 -5.56 -24.03
C ALA A 67 -14.31 -4.34 -23.13
N GLU A 68 -14.74 -3.16 -23.53
CA GLU A 68 -14.66 -1.90 -22.77
C GLU A 68 -13.24 -1.53 -22.30
N TRP A 69 -12.18 -1.94 -23.03
CA TRP A 69 -10.81 -1.60 -22.65
C TRP A 69 -10.58 -0.10 -22.50
N ILE A 70 -11.33 0.71 -23.26
CA ILE A 70 -11.26 2.19 -23.19
C ILE A 70 -11.71 2.73 -21.82
N HIS A 71 -12.61 2.02 -21.15
CA HIS A 71 -13.16 2.41 -19.85
C HIS A 71 -12.60 1.62 -18.68
N LEU A 72 -11.75 0.63 -18.93
CA LEU A 72 -11.20 -0.24 -17.88
C LEU A 72 -10.47 0.52 -16.75
N PRO A 73 -9.72 1.63 -17.03
CA PRO A 73 -9.13 2.45 -15.97
C PRO A 73 -10.14 3.03 -14.99
N GLU A 74 -11.29 3.47 -15.47
CA GLU A 74 -12.39 4.03 -14.66
C GLU A 74 -13.19 2.93 -13.97
N ILE A 75 -13.49 1.83 -14.68
CA ILE A 75 -14.25 0.68 -14.13
C ILE A 75 -13.54 0.11 -12.90
N VAL A 76 -12.24 -0.17 -13.02
CA VAL A 76 -11.44 -0.66 -11.88
C VAL A 76 -11.24 0.46 -10.85
N GLY A 77 -11.09 1.70 -11.32
CA GLY A 77 -11.00 2.89 -10.48
C GLY A 77 -12.21 3.05 -9.55
N ASP A 78 -13.42 2.92 -10.07
CA ASP A 78 -14.66 3.03 -9.30
C ASP A 78 -14.80 1.91 -8.26
N LYS A 79 -14.31 0.71 -8.56
CA LYS A 79 -14.23 -0.38 -7.56
C LYS A 79 -13.30 -0.01 -6.41
N ILE A 80 -12.11 0.53 -6.70
CA ILE A 80 -11.14 0.98 -5.68
C ILE A 80 -11.70 2.18 -4.91
N ALA A 81 -12.39 3.11 -5.57
CA ALA A 81 -12.99 4.29 -4.95
C ALA A 81 -13.88 3.94 -3.75
N ARG A 82 -14.65 2.82 -3.84
CA ARG A 82 -15.47 2.30 -2.74
C ARG A 82 -14.66 1.91 -1.51
N LEU A 83 -13.42 1.45 -1.70
CA LEU A 83 -12.53 1.00 -0.61
C LEU A 83 -11.81 2.16 0.08
N VAL A 84 -11.66 3.31 -0.60
CA VAL A 84 -10.88 4.45 -0.11
C VAL A 84 -11.72 5.70 0.21
N GLY A 85 -13.06 5.55 0.21
CA GLY A 85 -13.96 6.66 0.54
C GLY A 85 -13.95 7.79 -0.49
N ALA A 86 -13.76 7.43 -1.77
CA ALA A 86 -13.93 8.31 -2.93
C ALA A 86 -15.29 8.08 -3.60
N GLY A 87 -15.73 9.01 -4.41
CA GLY A 87 -16.95 8.90 -5.22
C GLY A 87 -16.68 8.23 -6.58
N PRO A 88 -17.74 7.87 -7.31
CA PRO A 88 -17.62 7.37 -8.67
C PRO A 88 -16.99 8.44 -9.58
N ASN A 89 -16.18 8.00 -10.54
CA ASN A 89 -15.44 8.85 -11.48
C ASN A 89 -14.46 9.85 -10.81
N GLU A 90 -14.03 9.58 -9.56
CA GLU A 90 -13.05 10.42 -8.87
C GLU A 90 -11.65 9.77 -8.82
N LEU A 91 -11.54 8.50 -9.24
CA LEU A 91 -10.32 7.69 -9.17
C LEU A 91 -10.13 6.92 -10.48
N VAL A 92 -8.90 6.88 -10.99
CA VAL A 92 -8.53 6.04 -12.14
C VAL A 92 -7.33 5.16 -11.83
N VAL A 93 -7.29 4.00 -12.49
CA VAL A 93 -6.14 3.11 -12.48
C VAL A 93 -5.22 3.47 -13.65
N ALA A 94 -3.97 3.80 -13.34
CA ALA A 94 -2.98 4.16 -14.34
C ALA A 94 -1.56 3.94 -13.81
N ASP A 95 -0.63 3.68 -14.70
CA ASP A 95 0.82 3.72 -14.47
C ASP A 95 1.30 2.96 -13.21
N SER A 96 2.39 3.42 -12.62
CA SER A 96 2.92 2.97 -11.33
C SER A 96 2.70 4.05 -10.26
N THR A 97 2.81 3.67 -8.98
CA THR A 97 2.78 4.60 -7.84
C THR A 97 3.77 5.74 -8.04
N SER A 98 4.98 5.43 -8.51
CA SER A 98 6.03 6.42 -8.77
C SER A 98 5.62 7.46 -9.82
N VAL A 99 5.05 7.00 -10.95
CA VAL A 99 4.59 7.89 -12.04
C VAL A 99 3.40 8.71 -11.57
N ASN A 100 2.46 8.11 -10.86
CA ASN A 100 1.31 8.83 -10.32
C ASN A 100 1.72 9.86 -9.27
N LEU A 101 2.70 9.55 -8.40
CA LEU A 101 3.25 10.53 -7.46
C LEU A 101 3.84 11.73 -8.19
N TYR A 102 4.64 11.50 -9.25
CA TYR A 102 5.17 12.59 -10.07
C TYR A 102 4.05 13.47 -10.63
N LYS A 103 2.99 12.88 -11.19
CA LYS A 103 1.86 13.62 -11.75
C LYS A 103 1.13 14.46 -10.72
N VAL A 104 0.76 13.88 -9.56
CA VAL A 104 -0.03 14.59 -8.55
C VAL A 104 0.81 15.65 -7.84
N LEU A 105 2.08 15.36 -7.60
CA LEU A 105 2.96 16.31 -6.92
C LEU A 105 3.26 17.53 -7.80
N ASP A 106 3.56 17.33 -9.08
CA ASP A 106 3.72 18.44 -10.04
C ASP A 106 2.44 19.28 -10.14
N ALA A 107 1.27 18.62 -10.25
CA ALA A 107 -0.01 19.32 -10.30
C ALA A 107 -0.28 20.13 -9.03
N ALA A 108 -0.02 19.56 -7.85
CA ALA A 108 -0.16 20.25 -6.56
C ALA A 108 0.75 21.49 -6.47
N LEU A 109 2.01 21.35 -6.88
CA LEU A 109 2.96 22.46 -6.86
C LEU A 109 2.60 23.58 -7.85
N ARG A 110 2.05 23.23 -9.03
CA ARG A 110 1.53 24.23 -9.99
C ARG A 110 0.37 25.00 -9.40
N ILE A 111 -0.59 24.32 -8.74
CA ILE A 111 -1.71 24.96 -8.05
C ILE A 111 -1.20 25.89 -6.96
N THR A 112 -0.31 25.40 -6.08
CA THR A 112 0.26 26.19 -4.99
C THR A 112 1.02 27.41 -5.53
N ARG A 113 1.81 27.25 -6.59
CA ARG A 113 2.56 28.37 -7.20
C ARG A 113 1.64 29.45 -7.76
N ALA A 114 0.48 29.07 -8.29
CA ALA A 114 -0.50 30.04 -8.80
C ALA A 114 -1.21 30.79 -7.65
N ASP A 115 -1.56 30.08 -6.57
CA ASP A 115 -2.34 30.64 -5.46
C ASP A 115 -1.47 31.35 -4.41
N ALA A 116 -0.27 30.82 -4.15
CA ALA A 116 0.60 31.24 -3.06
C ALA A 116 2.10 31.06 -3.42
N PRO A 117 2.65 31.93 -4.30
CA PRO A 117 3.98 31.77 -4.90
C PRO A 117 5.14 31.80 -3.90
N LEU A 118 4.89 32.25 -2.67
CA LEU A 118 5.91 32.28 -1.60
C LEU A 118 6.05 30.94 -0.87
N ARG A 119 5.20 29.95 -1.16
CA ARG A 119 5.30 28.60 -0.61
C ARG A 119 6.25 27.78 -1.46
N THR A 120 7.37 27.39 -0.87
CA THR A 120 8.49 26.79 -1.61
C THR A 120 8.99 25.47 -0.99
N ARG A 121 8.26 24.93 0.00
CA ARG A 121 8.72 23.77 0.74
C ARG A 121 7.72 22.61 0.66
N ILE A 122 8.23 21.42 0.34
CA ILE A 122 7.53 20.15 0.52
C ILE A 122 7.96 19.59 1.87
N VAL A 123 7.01 19.13 2.70
CA VAL A 123 7.30 18.44 3.97
C VAL A 123 6.97 16.96 3.81
N SER A 124 7.86 16.10 4.30
CA SER A 124 7.64 14.65 4.39
C SER A 124 8.37 14.07 5.60
N GLU A 125 8.14 12.79 5.90
CA GLU A 125 8.84 12.05 6.94
C GLU A 125 10.08 11.36 6.34
N ARG A 126 11.23 11.39 7.05
CA ARG A 126 12.48 10.74 6.59
C ARG A 126 12.34 9.23 6.46
N SER A 127 11.46 8.61 7.22
CA SER A 127 11.18 7.18 7.17
C SER A 127 10.13 6.81 6.11
N ASN A 128 9.64 7.77 5.31
CA ASN A 128 8.74 7.48 4.19
C ASN A 128 9.41 6.55 3.17
N PHE A 129 8.62 5.94 2.28
CA PHE A 129 9.17 5.04 1.28
C PHE A 129 10.19 5.78 0.40
N PRO A 130 11.39 5.21 0.17
CA PRO A 130 12.48 5.95 -0.48
C PRO A 130 12.12 6.54 -1.85
N THR A 131 11.32 5.83 -2.66
CA THR A 131 10.89 6.32 -3.96
C THR A 131 10.07 7.61 -3.87
N ASP A 132 9.22 7.74 -2.84
CA ASP A 132 8.42 8.95 -2.62
C ASP A 132 9.33 10.15 -2.35
N LEU A 133 10.38 9.93 -1.55
CA LEU A 133 11.35 10.97 -1.24
C LEU A 133 12.22 11.34 -2.45
N TYR A 134 12.64 10.35 -3.27
CA TYR A 134 13.41 10.60 -4.50
C TYR A 134 12.61 11.42 -5.51
N ILE A 135 11.33 11.08 -5.71
CA ILE A 135 10.45 11.81 -6.62
C ILE A 135 10.15 13.20 -6.06
N ALA A 136 9.84 13.31 -4.76
CA ALA A 136 9.57 14.59 -4.12
C ALA A 136 10.77 15.56 -4.24
N GLU A 137 11.99 15.05 -4.02
CA GLU A 137 13.20 15.86 -4.18
C GLU A 137 13.44 16.27 -5.64
N SER A 138 13.22 15.35 -6.59
CA SER A 138 13.37 15.63 -8.01
C SER A 138 12.37 16.69 -8.48
N VAL A 139 11.09 16.54 -8.12
CA VAL A 139 10.03 17.50 -8.49
C VAL A 139 10.24 18.83 -7.79
N ALA A 140 10.63 18.86 -6.51
CA ALA A 140 10.95 20.09 -5.80
C ALA A 140 12.02 20.89 -6.54
N ARG A 141 13.10 20.23 -6.97
CA ARG A 141 14.17 20.89 -7.75
C ARG A 141 13.68 21.47 -9.08
N GLN A 142 12.81 20.75 -9.80
CA GLN A 142 12.23 21.23 -11.06
C GLN A 142 11.41 22.51 -10.88
N HIS A 143 10.75 22.63 -9.72
CA HIS A 143 9.95 23.81 -9.37
C HIS A 143 10.73 24.91 -8.63
N GLY A 144 12.04 24.76 -8.37
CA GLY A 144 12.83 25.68 -7.56
C GLY A 144 12.41 25.68 -6.08
N MET A 145 11.91 24.55 -5.59
CA MET A 145 11.46 24.33 -4.22
C MET A 145 12.41 23.37 -3.48
N THR A 146 12.17 23.16 -2.19
CA THR A 146 12.98 22.27 -1.33
C THR A 146 12.13 21.20 -0.68
N LEU A 147 12.74 20.02 -0.45
CA LEU A 147 12.18 18.95 0.37
C LEU A 147 12.71 19.05 1.80
N HIS A 148 11.81 19.14 2.77
CA HIS A 148 12.12 19.14 4.19
C HIS A 148 11.64 17.83 4.82
N LEU A 149 12.54 17.10 5.48
CA LEU A 149 12.27 15.82 6.10
C LEU A 149 12.29 15.94 7.62
N VAL A 150 11.19 15.62 8.27
CA VAL A 150 11.12 15.41 9.72
C VAL A 150 11.55 13.99 10.07
N ASP A 151 12.13 13.81 11.24
CA ASP A 151 12.65 12.50 11.67
C ASP A 151 11.56 11.63 12.34
N ARG A 152 10.54 12.27 12.93
CA ARG A 152 9.47 11.59 13.65
C ARG A 152 8.10 12.14 13.27
N ALA A 153 7.08 11.28 13.31
CA ALA A 153 5.70 11.64 12.98
C ALA A 153 5.16 12.81 13.83
N GLU A 154 5.56 12.88 15.10
CA GLU A 154 5.12 13.92 16.04
C GLU A 154 5.63 15.31 15.67
N GLU A 155 6.67 15.40 14.85
CA GLU A 155 7.26 16.66 14.40
C GLU A 155 6.52 17.28 13.21
N ILE A 156 5.69 16.50 12.51
CA ILE A 156 4.96 16.93 11.30
C ILE A 156 4.12 18.20 11.57
N PRO A 157 3.28 18.27 12.63
CA PRO A 157 2.48 19.47 12.84
C PRO A 157 3.30 20.75 13.05
N ALA A 158 4.46 20.64 13.71
CA ALA A 158 5.35 21.78 13.94
C ALA A 158 6.12 22.21 12.68
N ALA A 159 6.31 21.30 11.72
CA ALA A 159 6.94 21.59 10.43
C ALA A 159 6.02 22.31 9.43
N LEU A 160 4.70 22.34 9.69
CA LEU A 160 3.69 22.96 8.84
C LEU A 160 3.66 24.49 9.07
N ALA A 161 4.60 25.19 8.45
CA ALA A 161 4.71 26.64 8.49
C ALA A 161 4.14 27.31 7.21
N ALA A 162 4.08 28.63 7.19
CA ALA A 162 3.45 29.40 6.11
C ALA A 162 4.14 29.27 4.73
N ASP A 163 5.35 28.76 4.68
CA ASP A 163 6.12 28.51 3.45
C ASP A 163 5.93 27.09 2.89
N VAL A 164 5.15 26.22 3.56
CA VAL A 164 4.88 24.86 3.09
C VAL A 164 3.88 24.88 1.94
N ALA A 165 4.27 24.29 0.81
CA ALA A 165 3.45 24.11 -0.38
C ALA A 165 2.63 22.82 -0.29
N VAL A 166 3.30 21.72 0.05
CA VAL A 166 2.71 20.37 0.06
C VAL A 166 3.21 19.58 1.27
N LEU A 167 2.30 18.86 1.93
CA LEU A 167 2.59 17.77 2.84
C LEU A 167 2.46 16.45 2.07
N LEU A 168 3.52 15.65 1.98
CA LEU A 168 3.54 14.32 1.35
C LEU A 168 3.76 13.24 2.41
N LEU A 169 2.80 12.34 2.59
CA LEU A 169 2.89 11.25 3.56
C LEU A 169 2.34 9.94 3.00
N THR A 170 2.95 8.83 3.42
CA THR A 170 2.31 7.50 3.32
C THR A 170 1.46 7.27 4.56
N GLU A 171 0.17 6.92 4.42
CA GLU A 171 -0.74 6.78 5.58
C GLU A 171 -0.23 5.72 6.57
N VAL A 172 0.33 4.60 6.05
CA VAL A 172 0.94 3.57 6.90
C VAL A 172 2.41 3.42 6.54
N ASN A 173 3.28 3.76 7.46
CA ASN A 173 4.72 3.67 7.29
C ASN A 173 5.17 2.22 7.04
N TYR A 174 5.91 1.98 5.97
CA TYR A 174 6.30 0.64 5.53
C TYR A 174 7.28 -0.07 6.46
N ARG A 175 8.08 0.67 7.26
CA ARG A 175 9.08 0.10 8.18
C ARG A 175 8.53 -0.19 9.56
N THR A 176 7.59 0.62 10.03
CA THR A 176 7.10 0.55 11.40
C THR A 176 5.66 0.06 11.49
N GLY A 177 4.90 0.15 10.40
CA GLY A 177 3.47 -0.04 10.43
C GLY A 177 2.72 1.10 11.14
N TYR A 178 3.40 2.21 11.48
CA TYR A 178 2.74 3.38 12.08
C TYR A 178 1.73 3.97 11.11
N ARG A 179 0.52 4.21 11.60
CA ARG A 179 -0.57 4.83 10.85
C ARG A 179 -0.72 6.29 11.25
N HIS A 180 -0.56 7.18 10.29
CA HIS A 180 -0.83 8.61 10.46
C HIS A 180 -2.34 8.90 10.58
N ALA A 181 -2.69 9.89 11.39
CA ALA A 181 -4.07 10.39 11.54
C ALA A 181 -4.41 11.29 10.35
N MET A 182 -4.88 10.69 9.24
CA MET A 182 -5.10 11.37 7.95
C MET A 182 -5.92 12.65 8.10
N ALA A 183 -7.09 12.59 8.73
CA ALA A 183 -7.99 13.74 8.84
C ALA A 183 -7.36 14.89 9.65
N GLU A 184 -6.67 14.56 10.75
CA GLU A 184 -6.04 15.55 11.62
C GLU A 184 -4.87 16.26 10.93
N LEU A 185 -4.01 15.48 10.24
CA LEU A 185 -2.85 16.02 9.52
C LEU A 185 -3.27 16.79 8.27
N THR A 186 -4.30 16.34 7.54
CA THR A 186 -4.88 17.10 6.42
C THR A 186 -5.41 18.45 6.92
N ALA A 187 -6.21 18.46 7.98
CA ALA A 187 -6.73 19.69 8.56
C ALA A 187 -5.60 20.62 9.06
N ALA A 188 -4.53 20.08 9.62
CA ALA A 188 -3.38 20.86 10.05
C ALA A 188 -2.63 21.50 8.85
N ALA A 189 -2.43 20.74 7.77
CA ALA A 189 -1.83 21.23 6.53
C ALA A 189 -2.69 22.34 5.90
N HIS A 190 -4.00 22.16 5.83
CA HIS A 190 -4.93 23.15 5.30
C HIS A 190 -4.94 24.44 6.14
N ARG A 191 -4.88 24.35 7.47
CA ARG A 191 -4.73 25.55 8.32
C ARG A 191 -3.45 26.29 8.04
N ALA A 192 -2.37 25.59 7.71
CA ALA A 192 -1.13 26.20 7.25
C ALA A 192 -1.20 26.69 5.80
N GLY A 193 -2.26 26.33 5.05
CA GLY A 193 -2.50 26.63 3.63
C GLY A 193 -1.71 25.74 2.68
N ALA A 194 -1.23 24.58 3.12
CA ALA A 194 -0.57 23.59 2.30
C ALA A 194 -1.56 22.59 1.73
N LEU A 195 -1.30 22.07 0.53
CA LEU A 195 -2.00 20.90 -0.02
C LEU A 195 -1.42 19.60 0.54
N VAL A 196 -2.18 18.51 0.45
CA VAL A 196 -1.76 17.19 0.97
C VAL A 196 -1.79 16.13 -0.12
N VAL A 197 -0.73 15.34 -0.21
CA VAL A 197 -0.65 14.12 -1.03
C VAL A 197 -0.50 12.92 -0.11
N TRP A 198 -1.43 11.96 -0.20
CA TRP A 198 -1.40 10.71 0.55
C TRP A 198 -0.98 9.55 -0.34
N ASP A 199 0.03 8.78 0.08
CA ASP A 199 0.29 7.44 -0.46
C ASP A 199 -0.47 6.40 0.36
N LEU A 200 -1.32 5.62 -0.32
CA LEU A 200 -2.16 4.57 0.27
C LEU A 200 -1.63 3.15 0.00
N ALA A 201 -0.36 3.01 -0.38
CA ALA A 201 0.21 1.72 -0.77
C ALA A 201 0.09 0.62 0.30
N HIS A 202 0.03 1.00 1.59
CA HIS A 202 -0.16 0.09 2.73
C HIS A 202 -1.53 0.24 3.40
N SER A 203 -2.43 1.02 2.83
CA SER A 203 -3.76 1.31 3.40
C SER A 203 -4.90 0.77 2.55
N ALA A 204 -4.86 1.01 1.23
CA ALA A 204 -5.93 0.57 0.32
C ALA A 204 -6.06 -0.95 0.34
N GLY A 205 -7.24 -1.44 0.70
CA GLY A 205 -7.54 -2.86 0.89
C GLY A 205 -7.13 -3.45 2.25
N ALA A 206 -6.39 -2.70 3.08
CA ALA A 206 -5.93 -3.16 4.40
C ALA A 206 -6.76 -2.60 5.56
N LEU A 207 -7.21 -1.35 5.44
CA LEU A 207 -7.96 -0.64 6.47
C LEU A 207 -8.93 0.38 5.85
N PRO A 208 -9.95 0.81 6.60
CA PRO A 208 -10.87 1.84 6.14
C PRO A 208 -10.12 3.15 5.88
N VAL A 209 -10.17 3.62 4.65
CA VAL A 209 -9.71 4.94 4.23
C VAL A 209 -10.94 5.78 3.89
N ASN A 210 -10.93 7.05 4.21
CA ASN A 210 -12.01 7.97 3.87
C ASN A 210 -11.44 9.29 3.35
N LEU A 211 -11.03 9.30 2.10
CA LEU A 211 -10.40 10.45 1.46
C LEU A 211 -11.27 11.70 1.50
N LYS A 212 -12.56 11.56 1.19
CA LYS A 212 -13.49 12.71 1.23
C LYS A 212 -13.77 13.17 2.64
N GLY A 213 -13.96 12.24 3.58
CA GLY A 213 -14.19 12.59 4.98
C GLY A 213 -12.98 13.23 5.67
N ALA A 214 -11.78 12.92 5.18
CA ALA A 214 -10.55 13.56 5.62
C ALA A 214 -10.22 14.86 4.87
N ASP A 215 -11.06 15.25 3.90
CA ASP A 215 -10.83 16.40 3.01
C ASP A 215 -9.45 16.37 2.32
N ALA A 216 -8.93 15.16 2.00
CA ALA A 216 -7.66 15.00 1.32
C ALA A 216 -7.65 15.72 -0.03
N ASP A 217 -6.48 16.12 -0.53
CA ASP A 217 -6.36 16.81 -1.83
C ASP A 217 -6.04 15.83 -2.96
N PHE A 218 -5.02 14.98 -2.73
CA PHE A 218 -4.54 13.99 -3.68
C PHE A 218 -4.26 12.69 -2.96
N ALA A 219 -4.47 11.58 -3.65
CA ALA A 219 -4.02 10.28 -3.19
C ALA A 219 -3.52 9.41 -4.35
N ILE A 220 -2.55 8.57 -4.04
CA ILE A 220 -2.02 7.52 -4.92
C ILE A 220 -1.97 6.21 -4.14
N GLY A 221 -1.81 5.09 -4.83
CA GLY A 221 -1.56 3.81 -4.19
C GLY A 221 -1.26 2.73 -5.22
N CYS A 222 -0.72 1.60 -4.79
CA CYS A 222 -0.37 0.49 -5.67
C CYS A 222 -1.47 -0.58 -5.73
N GLY A 223 -1.54 -1.31 -6.85
CA GLY A 223 -2.51 -2.38 -7.03
C GLY A 223 -2.05 -3.76 -6.58
N TYR A 224 -0.74 -3.98 -6.34
CA TYR A 224 -0.17 -5.33 -6.17
C TYR A 224 -0.05 -5.82 -4.72
N LYS A 225 -0.30 -4.97 -3.72
CA LYS A 225 -0.24 -5.34 -2.29
C LYS A 225 -1.61 -5.84 -1.81
N TYR A 226 -2.22 -5.14 -0.86
CA TYR A 226 -3.52 -5.53 -0.27
C TYR A 226 -4.71 -5.50 -1.25
N LEU A 227 -4.54 -4.90 -2.44
CA LEU A 227 -5.54 -5.00 -3.52
C LEU A 227 -5.39 -6.27 -4.38
N ASN A 228 -4.41 -7.13 -4.10
CA ASN A 228 -4.22 -8.46 -4.67
C ASN A 228 -4.14 -8.51 -6.21
N GLY A 229 -3.72 -7.41 -6.85
CA GLY A 229 -3.70 -7.29 -8.32
C GLY A 229 -2.56 -8.05 -9.01
N GLY A 230 -1.67 -8.68 -8.25
CA GLY A 230 -0.54 -9.45 -8.76
C GLY A 230 0.69 -8.60 -9.11
N PRO A 231 1.79 -9.26 -9.50
CA PRO A 231 3.07 -8.60 -9.76
C PRO A 231 2.96 -7.61 -10.93
N GLY A 232 3.42 -6.37 -10.69
CA GLY A 232 3.34 -5.31 -11.69
C GLY A 232 1.94 -4.74 -11.93
N ALA A 233 0.96 -5.05 -11.08
CA ALA A 233 -0.37 -4.44 -11.18
C ALA A 233 -0.28 -2.92 -11.21
N PRO A 234 -1.09 -2.25 -12.07
CA PRO A 234 -1.12 -0.81 -12.15
C PRO A 234 -1.48 -0.16 -10.82
N ALA A 235 -1.02 1.06 -10.64
CA ALA A 235 -1.36 1.92 -9.52
C ALA A 235 -2.68 2.66 -9.78
N PHE A 236 -3.12 3.41 -8.77
CA PHE A 236 -4.27 4.29 -8.92
C PHE A 236 -3.93 5.72 -8.49
N VAL A 237 -4.72 6.66 -8.97
CA VAL A 237 -4.65 8.07 -8.61
C VAL A 237 -6.06 8.61 -8.34
N TRP A 238 -6.18 9.37 -7.26
CA TRP A 238 -7.37 10.11 -6.89
C TRP A 238 -7.02 11.59 -6.69
N VAL A 239 -7.92 12.46 -7.12
CA VAL A 239 -7.82 13.90 -6.90
C VAL A 239 -9.16 14.41 -6.41
N HIS A 240 -9.14 15.21 -5.36
CA HIS A 240 -10.37 15.80 -4.83
C HIS A 240 -11.13 16.58 -5.93
N PRO A 241 -12.45 16.40 -6.08
CA PRO A 241 -13.24 17.07 -7.15
C PRO A 241 -13.08 18.58 -7.22
N ARG A 242 -12.83 19.26 -6.07
CA ARG A 242 -12.58 20.71 -6.05
C ARG A 242 -11.29 21.15 -6.77
N LEU A 243 -10.33 20.23 -6.92
CA LEU A 243 -9.01 20.52 -7.48
C LEU A 243 -8.82 19.98 -8.90
N VAL A 244 -9.51 18.89 -9.26
CA VAL A 244 -9.21 18.13 -10.46
C VAL A 244 -9.25 18.99 -11.74
N GLN A 245 -10.18 19.95 -11.85
CA GLN A 245 -10.27 20.84 -13.02
C GLN A 245 -9.11 21.85 -13.09
N ARG A 246 -8.43 22.10 -11.97
CA ARG A 246 -7.27 22.99 -11.89
C ARG A 246 -5.95 22.28 -12.19
N CYS A 247 -5.99 20.94 -12.22
CA CYS A 247 -4.80 20.13 -12.41
C CYS A 247 -4.33 20.14 -13.86
N ALA A 248 -3.06 20.48 -14.04
CA ALA A 248 -2.31 20.29 -15.27
C ALA A 248 -1.15 19.33 -14.95
N GLN A 249 -1.40 18.02 -15.14
CA GLN A 249 -0.37 17.01 -14.88
C GLN A 249 0.68 16.99 -16.01
N PRO A 250 1.96 16.66 -15.70
CA PRO A 250 3.07 16.90 -16.61
C PRO A 250 3.17 15.90 -17.76
N LEU A 251 2.54 14.72 -17.66
CA LEU A 251 2.58 13.66 -18.66
C LEU A 251 1.32 13.69 -19.53
N ALA A 252 1.06 14.83 -20.20
CA ALA A 252 -0.03 14.97 -21.15
C ALA A 252 0.08 13.87 -22.23
N GLY A 253 -0.92 13.03 -22.32
CA GLY A 253 -0.93 11.90 -23.25
C GLY A 253 -2.28 11.69 -23.89
N TRP A 254 -2.32 10.89 -24.97
CA TRP A 254 -3.51 10.75 -25.80
C TRP A 254 -4.73 10.22 -25.05
N MET A 255 -4.54 9.29 -24.07
CA MET A 255 -5.63 8.76 -23.25
C MET A 255 -6.21 9.78 -22.25
N GLY A 256 -5.41 10.77 -21.85
CA GLY A 256 -5.83 11.90 -21.02
C GLY A 256 -6.42 13.06 -21.80
N HIS A 257 -6.50 12.96 -23.13
CA HIS A 257 -7.12 13.97 -23.99
C HIS A 257 -8.65 13.89 -23.91
N GLN A 258 -9.32 15.02 -24.05
CA GLN A 258 -10.80 15.11 -24.05
C GLN A 258 -11.44 14.22 -25.11
N LEU A 259 -10.84 14.14 -26.30
CA LEU A 259 -11.27 13.34 -27.43
C LEU A 259 -10.10 12.51 -27.97
N PRO A 260 -9.72 11.39 -27.28
CA PRO A 260 -8.47 10.68 -27.55
C PRO A 260 -8.32 10.13 -28.95
N PHE A 261 -9.41 9.80 -29.65
CA PHE A 261 -9.40 9.25 -30.99
C PHE A 261 -9.48 10.28 -32.12
N GLN A 262 -9.50 11.58 -31.80
CA GLN A 262 -9.36 12.62 -32.82
C GLN A 262 -7.93 12.83 -33.28
N PHE A 263 -6.94 12.41 -32.46
CA PHE A 263 -5.50 12.50 -32.75
C PHE A 263 -5.03 13.88 -33.21
N THR A 264 -5.63 14.94 -32.63
CA THR A 264 -5.24 16.31 -32.92
C THR A 264 -3.89 16.63 -32.24
N PRO A 265 -3.07 17.55 -32.81
CA PRO A 265 -1.82 17.96 -32.20
C PRO A 265 -2.01 18.83 -30.94
N ASP A 266 -3.19 19.45 -30.80
CA ASP A 266 -3.48 20.36 -29.71
C ASP A 266 -4.08 19.58 -28.53
N TYR A 267 -3.32 19.50 -27.43
CA TYR A 267 -3.78 18.80 -26.25
C TYR A 267 -4.85 19.58 -25.48
N GLN A 268 -5.98 18.93 -25.30
CA GLN A 268 -7.07 19.38 -24.43
C GLN A 268 -7.29 18.34 -23.34
N PRO A 269 -7.12 18.70 -22.04
CA PRO A 269 -7.27 17.73 -20.96
C PRO A 269 -8.70 17.20 -20.87
N GLY A 270 -8.83 15.90 -20.63
CA GLY A 270 -10.09 15.23 -20.36
C GLY A 270 -10.79 15.79 -19.12
N GLU A 271 -12.08 15.53 -19.01
CA GLU A 271 -12.85 15.92 -17.82
C GLU A 271 -12.47 15.09 -16.60
N GLY A 272 -12.58 15.71 -15.44
CA GLY A 272 -12.38 15.04 -14.16
C GLY A 272 -11.04 14.33 -14.07
N ILE A 273 -11.07 13.16 -13.46
CA ILE A 273 -9.85 12.37 -13.18
C ILE A 273 -9.21 11.76 -14.44
N ARG A 274 -9.95 11.64 -15.55
CA ARG A 274 -9.42 11.11 -16.83
C ARG A 274 -8.18 11.85 -17.32
N ARG A 275 -8.04 13.15 -17.03
CA ARG A 275 -6.84 13.93 -17.37
C ARG A 275 -5.55 13.38 -16.79
N PHE A 276 -5.64 12.50 -15.79
CA PHE A 276 -4.47 11.81 -15.22
C PHE A 276 -4.07 10.54 -15.96
N LEU A 277 -4.86 10.10 -16.96
CA LEU A 277 -4.42 9.08 -17.90
C LEU A 277 -3.34 9.65 -18.83
N CYS A 278 -2.43 8.81 -19.28
CA CYS A 278 -1.33 9.20 -20.18
C CYS A 278 -1.32 8.34 -21.44
N GLY A 279 -0.72 7.18 -21.37
CA GLY A 279 -0.61 6.22 -22.48
C GLY A 279 -1.72 5.18 -22.48
N THR A 280 -1.57 4.22 -23.39
CA THR A 280 -2.44 3.03 -23.49
C THR A 280 -2.47 2.27 -22.16
N PRO A 281 -3.65 1.91 -21.65
CA PRO A 281 -3.76 1.15 -20.42
C PRO A 281 -3.14 -0.25 -20.53
N ALA A 282 -2.55 -0.72 -19.43
CA ALA A 282 -2.00 -2.07 -19.32
C ALA A 282 -3.14 -3.11 -19.11
N VAL A 283 -3.92 -3.39 -20.17
CA VAL A 283 -5.17 -4.15 -20.12
C VAL A 283 -5.04 -5.49 -19.39
N LEU A 284 -4.03 -6.29 -19.68
CA LEU A 284 -3.82 -7.60 -19.03
C LEU A 284 -3.63 -7.44 -17.50
N ALA A 285 -2.81 -6.50 -17.09
CA ALA A 285 -2.54 -6.24 -15.67
C ALA A 285 -3.74 -5.60 -14.97
N MET A 286 -4.52 -4.76 -15.67
CA MET A 286 -5.77 -4.21 -15.13
C MET A 286 -6.84 -5.27 -14.93
N ALA A 287 -6.98 -6.23 -15.86
CA ALA A 287 -7.91 -7.34 -15.70
C ALA A 287 -7.54 -8.24 -14.50
N ALA A 288 -6.24 -8.43 -14.26
CA ALA A 288 -5.77 -9.11 -13.05
C ALA A 288 -6.06 -8.31 -11.77
N LEU A 289 -5.81 -7.00 -11.81
CA LEU A 289 -6.10 -6.09 -10.69
C LEU A 289 -7.60 -6.05 -10.37
N GLU A 290 -8.46 -6.07 -11.38
CA GLU A 290 -9.90 -6.13 -11.18
C GLU A 290 -10.30 -7.34 -10.34
N CYS A 291 -9.78 -8.53 -10.67
CA CYS A 291 -10.00 -9.75 -9.87
C CYS A 291 -9.49 -9.59 -8.43
N GLY A 292 -8.35 -8.93 -8.25
CA GLY A 292 -7.80 -8.65 -6.92
C GLY A 292 -8.72 -7.75 -6.09
N VAL A 293 -9.16 -6.64 -6.64
CA VAL A 293 -10.09 -5.71 -5.98
C VAL A 293 -11.40 -6.39 -5.64
N ASP A 294 -11.92 -7.24 -6.51
CA ASP A 294 -13.16 -8.00 -6.26
C ASP A 294 -13.05 -8.94 -5.05
N THR A 295 -11.85 -9.46 -4.73
CA THR A 295 -11.66 -10.24 -3.49
C THR A 295 -11.83 -9.39 -2.23
N VAL A 296 -11.46 -8.11 -2.28
CA VAL A 296 -11.63 -7.17 -1.15
C VAL A 296 -13.10 -6.77 -1.03
N LEU A 297 -13.74 -6.46 -2.15
CA LEU A 297 -15.17 -6.11 -2.21
C LEU A 297 -16.07 -7.28 -1.79
N ALA A 298 -15.63 -8.53 -1.95
CA ALA A 298 -16.36 -9.72 -1.47
C ALA A 298 -16.58 -9.72 0.05
N ALA A 299 -15.89 -8.87 0.82
CA ALA A 299 -16.13 -8.68 2.24
C ALA A 299 -17.36 -7.79 2.54
N GLU A 300 -17.95 -7.10 1.57
CA GLU A 300 -19.08 -6.17 1.79
C GLU A 300 -20.28 -6.80 2.51
N PRO A 301 -20.74 -8.02 2.16
CA PRO A 301 -21.84 -8.67 2.88
C PRO A 301 -21.54 -8.96 4.34
N PHE A 302 -20.27 -8.94 4.74
CA PHE A 302 -19.79 -9.21 6.10
C PHE A 302 -19.42 -7.94 6.88
N GLY A 303 -19.67 -6.74 6.31
CA GLY A 303 -19.32 -5.46 6.90
C GLY A 303 -18.14 -4.73 6.23
N GLY A 304 -17.66 -5.25 5.10
CA GLY A 304 -16.67 -4.59 4.23
C GLY A 304 -15.35 -4.29 4.93
N MET A 305 -14.79 -3.12 4.62
CA MET A 305 -13.51 -2.67 5.19
C MET A 305 -13.51 -2.58 6.72
N ALA A 306 -14.65 -2.35 7.36
CA ALA A 306 -14.74 -2.35 8.82
C ALA A 306 -14.52 -3.76 9.41
N ALA A 307 -15.11 -4.80 8.80
CA ALA A 307 -14.89 -6.18 9.21
C ALA A 307 -13.45 -6.64 8.94
N ILE A 308 -12.89 -6.28 7.77
CA ILE A 308 -11.47 -6.52 7.45
C ILE A 308 -10.58 -5.88 8.52
N ARG A 309 -10.85 -4.63 8.91
CA ARG A 309 -10.08 -3.92 9.93
C ARG A 309 -10.18 -4.59 11.30
N ALA A 310 -11.39 -4.93 11.74
CA ALA A 310 -11.59 -5.59 13.03
C ALA A 310 -10.82 -6.91 13.14
N LYS A 311 -10.83 -7.73 12.08
CA LYS A 311 -10.03 -8.97 12.03
C LYS A 311 -8.53 -8.67 11.99
N SER A 312 -8.09 -7.66 11.21
CA SER A 312 -6.67 -7.25 11.15
C SER A 312 -6.15 -6.84 12.53
N GLU A 313 -6.93 -6.07 13.28
CA GLU A 313 -6.58 -5.67 14.66
C GLU A 313 -6.44 -6.90 15.56
N ALA A 314 -7.41 -7.80 15.53
CA ALA A 314 -7.39 -9.02 16.33
C ALA A 314 -6.20 -9.95 15.99
N LEU A 315 -5.86 -10.11 14.69
CA LEU A 315 -4.71 -10.90 14.24
C LEU A 315 -3.38 -10.27 14.69
N THR A 316 -3.23 -8.95 14.50
CA THR A 316 -2.00 -8.24 14.88
C THR A 316 -1.82 -8.19 16.41
N GLU A 317 -2.89 -8.06 17.18
CA GLU A 317 -2.85 -8.13 18.65
C GLU A 317 -2.45 -9.52 19.12
N LEU A 318 -3.07 -10.57 18.58
CA LEU A 318 -2.68 -11.95 18.89
C LEU A 318 -1.21 -12.21 18.59
N PHE A 319 -0.72 -11.75 17.43
CA PHE A 319 0.69 -11.90 17.05
C PHE A 319 1.61 -11.23 18.06
N MET A 320 1.33 -9.99 18.44
CA MET A 320 2.14 -9.23 19.40
C MET A 320 2.11 -9.88 20.80
N GLU A 321 0.94 -10.32 21.28
CA GLU A 321 0.82 -11.03 22.57
C GLU A 321 1.66 -12.31 22.61
N LEU A 322 1.61 -13.09 21.52
CA LEU A 322 2.37 -14.35 21.41
C LEU A 322 3.86 -14.09 21.29
N VAL A 323 4.30 -13.08 20.51
CA VAL A 323 5.70 -12.67 20.40
C VAL A 323 6.24 -12.19 21.74
N ASP A 324 5.50 -11.36 22.46
CA ASP A 324 5.90 -10.90 23.80
C ASP A 324 6.10 -12.08 24.75
N ALA A 325 5.18 -13.02 24.75
CA ALA A 325 5.20 -14.13 25.68
C ALA A 325 6.27 -15.18 25.36
N ARG A 326 6.58 -15.41 24.07
CA ARG A 326 7.39 -16.54 23.63
C ARG A 326 8.78 -16.14 23.12
N CYS A 327 8.93 -14.90 22.60
CA CYS A 327 10.14 -14.50 21.90
C CYS A 327 10.90 -13.36 22.57
N SER A 328 10.31 -12.64 23.55
CA SER A 328 10.97 -11.51 24.22
C SER A 328 12.25 -11.90 24.96
N ALA A 329 12.27 -13.11 25.55
CA ALA A 329 13.47 -13.64 26.23
C ALA A 329 14.63 -13.90 25.27
N GLN A 330 14.36 -14.13 23.98
CA GLN A 330 15.34 -14.30 22.92
C GLN A 330 15.77 -12.98 22.27
N GLY A 331 15.33 -11.83 22.81
CA GLY A 331 15.73 -10.50 22.32
C GLY A 331 14.87 -9.95 21.19
N VAL A 332 13.69 -10.52 20.92
CA VAL A 332 12.76 -9.94 19.96
C VAL A 332 12.06 -8.72 20.57
N ARG A 333 11.96 -7.64 19.79
CA ARG A 333 11.26 -6.40 20.18
C ARG A 333 10.31 -5.94 19.09
N LEU A 334 9.17 -5.44 19.53
CA LEU A 334 8.22 -4.76 18.65
C LEU A 334 8.78 -3.42 18.19
N VAL A 335 8.65 -3.14 16.89
CA VAL A 335 8.89 -1.83 16.27
C VAL A 335 7.56 -1.13 16.00
N SER A 336 6.53 -1.90 15.68
CA SER A 336 5.19 -1.37 15.40
C SER A 336 4.51 -0.83 16.67
N PRO A 337 3.66 0.21 16.54
CA PRO A 337 2.85 0.71 17.63
C PRO A 337 1.92 -0.37 18.23
N ARG A 338 1.78 -0.37 19.54
CA ARG A 338 0.84 -1.28 20.22
C ARG A 338 -0.61 -0.84 20.07
N ALA A 339 -0.85 0.48 20.07
CA ALA A 339 -2.18 1.02 19.90
C ALA A 339 -2.73 0.71 18.50
N ALA A 340 -3.87 0.02 18.43
CA ALA A 340 -4.52 -0.35 17.18
C ALA A 340 -4.82 0.87 16.29
N ALA A 341 -5.23 1.99 16.87
CA ALA A 341 -5.50 3.23 16.13
C ALA A 341 -4.27 3.78 15.38
N GLN A 342 -3.06 3.50 15.90
CA GLN A 342 -1.78 3.96 15.32
C GLN A 342 -1.06 2.88 14.50
N ARG A 343 -1.71 1.75 14.22
CA ARG A 343 -1.09 0.63 13.51
C ARG A 343 -1.89 0.28 12.26
N GLY A 344 -1.17 0.03 11.16
CA GLY A 344 -1.73 -0.57 9.96
C GLY A 344 -1.98 -2.09 10.11
N SER A 345 -2.04 -2.81 8.99
CA SER A 345 -2.25 -4.26 8.96
C SER A 345 -0.91 -5.03 8.90
N GLN A 346 0.12 -4.54 9.58
CA GLN A 346 1.44 -5.19 9.65
C GLN A 346 2.05 -5.02 11.03
N VAL A 347 2.89 -5.99 11.43
CA VAL A 347 3.72 -5.93 12.63
C VAL A 347 5.19 -6.09 12.23
N CYS A 348 6.01 -5.19 12.74
CA CYS A 348 7.45 -5.17 12.49
C CYS A 348 8.19 -5.49 13.77
N LEU A 349 9.17 -6.38 13.66
CA LEU A 349 10.00 -6.85 14.76
C LEU A 349 11.48 -6.53 14.48
N ARG A 350 12.25 -6.28 15.55
CA ARG A 350 13.71 -6.25 15.51
C ARG A 350 14.30 -7.21 16.52
N LEU A 351 15.57 -7.49 16.36
CA LEU A 351 16.35 -8.24 17.34
C LEU A 351 17.29 -7.29 18.10
N ASP A 352 17.43 -7.50 19.41
CA ASP A 352 18.40 -6.81 20.24
C ASP A 352 19.80 -7.43 20.07
N ALA A 353 20.84 -6.72 20.53
CA ALA A 353 22.20 -7.28 20.63
C ALA A 353 22.23 -8.53 21.54
N PRO A 354 23.06 -9.54 21.24
CA PRO A 354 24.03 -9.58 20.14
C PRO A 354 23.43 -10.05 18.79
N ARG A 355 22.12 -10.36 18.72
CA ARG A 355 21.43 -10.95 17.55
C ARG A 355 20.92 -9.90 16.54
N GLN A 356 21.19 -8.62 16.73
CA GLN A 356 20.66 -7.53 15.92
C GLN A 356 20.91 -7.67 14.41
N HIS A 357 21.94 -8.43 14.00
CA HIS A 357 22.27 -8.68 12.60
C HIS A 357 21.61 -9.95 12.03
N ALA A 358 20.95 -10.76 12.86
CA ALA A 358 20.42 -12.06 12.48
C ALA A 358 19.05 -12.00 11.78
N GLY A 359 18.41 -10.84 11.68
CA GLY A 359 17.03 -10.70 11.21
C GLY A 359 16.78 -11.35 9.84
N TYR A 360 17.71 -11.19 8.89
CA TYR A 360 17.59 -11.83 7.57
C TYR A 360 17.69 -13.37 7.68
N ALA A 361 18.66 -13.89 8.41
CA ALA A 361 18.83 -15.34 8.60
C ALA A 361 17.62 -15.96 9.32
N VAL A 362 17.07 -15.28 10.33
CA VAL A 362 15.84 -15.70 11.01
C VAL A 362 14.67 -15.74 10.03
N MET A 363 14.49 -14.72 9.19
CA MET A 363 13.44 -14.72 8.18
C MET A 363 13.61 -15.85 7.17
N ARG A 364 14.84 -16.13 6.72
CA ARG A 364 15.12 -17.26 5.82
C ARG A 364 14.78 -18.61 6.45
N ALA A 365 15.11 -18.80 7.74
CA ALA A 365 14.73 -20.01 8.47
C ALA A 365 13.19 -20.15 8.61
N LEU A 366 12.48 -19.05 8.83
CA LEU A 366 11.02 -19.02 8.85
C LEU A 366 10.41 -19.40 7.49
N ILE A 367 10.93 -18.84 6.39
CA ILE A 367 10.50 -19.16 5.03
C ILE A 367 10.67 -20.66 4.74
N ALA A 368 11.79 -21.26 5.16
CA ALA A 368 12.03 -22.69 5.02
C ALA A 368 11.00 -23.55 5.80
N ARG A 369 10.36 -22.99 6.81
CA ARG A 369 9.28 -23.60 7.60
C ARG A 369 7.87 -23.24 7.09
N GLY A 370 7.76 -22.55 5.93
CA GLY A 370 6.48 -22.13 5.35
C GLY A 370 5.91 -20.85 5.93
N VAL A 371 6.61 -20.13 6.80
CA VAL A 371 6.20 -18.81 7.31
C VAL A 371 6.83 -17.73 6.45
N ILE A 372 6.02 -17.10 5.58
CA ILE A 372 6.53 -16.10 4.64
C ILE A 372 6.20 -14.70 5.15
N GLY A 373 7.23 -14.03 5.63
CA GLY A 373 7.29 -12.60 5.90
C GLY A 373 8.42 -11.96 5.09
N ASP A 374 8.77 -10.74 5.40
CA ASP A 374 9.83 -10.05 4.67
C ASP A 374 10.84 -9.39 5.62
N PHE A 375 12.01 -9.07 5.07
CA PHE A 375 13.09 -8.40 5.78
C PHE A 375 13.41 -7.06 5.15
N ARG A 376 13.64 -6.05 6.00
CA ARG A 376 14.14 -4.74 5.56
C ARG A 376 15.43 -4.40 6.30
N ALA A 377 16.48 -4.20 5.52
CA ALA A 377 17.76 -3.79 6.07
C ALA A 377 17.64 -2.42 6.78
N GLY A 378 18.32 -2.32 7.90
CA GLY A 378 18.57 -1.06 8.58
C GLY A 378 19.83 -0.38 8.09
N ASP A 379 20.17 0.73 8.71
CA ASP A 379 21.45 1.40 8.51
C ASP A 379 22.51 0.73 9.41
N THR A 380 23.43 0.00 8.80
CA THR A 380 24.46 -0.75 9.55
C THR A 380 25.36 0.13 10.41
N THR A 381 25.44 1.42 10.12
CA THR A 381 26.20 2.41 10.91
C THR A 381 25.39 2.98 12.07
N ARG A 382 24.05 2.87 12.02
CA ARG A 382 23.10 3.46 12.99
C ARG A 382 21.96 2.50 13.35
N LEU A 383 22.26 1.23 13.60
CA LEU A 383 21.25 0.20 13.88
C LEU A 383 20.37 0.50 15.11
N ALA A 384 20.85 1.31 16.04
CA ALA A 384 20.03 1.75 17.18
C ALA A 384 18.86 2.63 16.75
N GLU A 385 19.04 3.45 15.72
CA GLU A 385 18.05 4.40 15.19
C GLU A 385 17.26 3.80 14.03
N VAL A 386 17.96 3.10 13.14
CA VAL A 386 17.40 2.47 11.92
C VAL A 386 17.72 0.97 11.94
N PRO A 387 17.01 0.17 12.77
CA PRO A 387 17.30 -1.25 12.94
C PRO A 387 16.96 -2.07 11.69
N HIS A 388 17.58 -3.24 11.57
CA HIS A 388 17.04 -4.31 10.74
C HIS A 388 15.67 -4.72 11.26
N ILE A 389 14.70 -4.93 10.36
CA ILE A 389 13.35 -5.32 10.72
C ILE A 389 12.91 -6.56 9.96
N MET A 390 12.20 -7.44 10.64
CA MET A 390 11.37 -8.50 10.09
C MET A 390 9.94 -7.99 10.04
N ARG A 391 9.29 -8.03 8.88
CA ARG A 391 7.93 -7.56 8.69
C ARG A 391 6.97 -8.73 8.47
N PHE A 392 5.81 -8.62 9.09
CA PHE A 392 4.70 -9.55 8.94
C PHE A 392 3.44 -8.77 8.60
N GLY A 393 2.90 -8.99 7.41
CA GLY A 393 1.69 -8.36 6.90
C GLY A 393 0.50 -9.29 7.05
N PHE A 394 -0.57 -8.78 7.63
CA PHE A 394 -1.77 -9.57 7.90
C PHE A 394 -2.86 -9.18 6.90
N THR A 395 -3.24 -10.14 6.05
CA THR A 395 -4.37 -9.97 5.13
C THR A 395 -5.55 -10.79 5.66
N PRO A 396 -6.55 -10.15 6.27
CA PRO A 396 -7.69 -10.83 6.92
C PRO A 396 -8.49 -11.75 5.99
N LEU A 397 -8.39 -11.52 4.68
CA LEU A 397 -9.12 -12.31 3.69
C LEU A 397 -8.63 -13.76 3.61
N TYR A 398 -7.35 -14.03 3.96
CA TYR A 398 -6.79 -15.39 3.86
C TYR A 398 -5.94 -15.83 5.06
N VAL A 399 -5.55 -14.92 5.95
CA VAL A 399 -4.83 -15.25 7.18
C VAL A 399 -5.81 -15.56 8.29
N GLY A 400 -5.63 -16.71 8.95
CA GLY A 400 -6.40 -17.15 10.11
C GLY A 400 -5.66 -16.92 11.43
N PHE A 401 -6.36 -17.08 12.56
CA PHE A 401 -5.78 -17.00 13.90
C PHE A 401 -4.84 -18.16 14.18
N ALA A 402 -5.14 -19.36 13.67
CA ALA A 402 -4.26 -20.52 13.76
C ALA A 402 -2.97 -20.30 12.96
N ASP A 403 -3.03 -19.67 11.76
CA ASP A 403 -1.85 -19.31 10.98
C ASP A 403 -0.92 -18.38 11.79
N VAL A 404 -1.49 -17.41 12.51
CA VAL A 404 -0.74 -16.48 13.40
C VAL A 404 -0.09 -17.22 14.56
N PHE A 405 -0.82 -18.14 15.21
CA PHE A 405 -0.30 -18.92 16.32
C PHE A 405 0.89 -19.78 15.87
N ASP A 406 0.70 -20.51 14.77
CA ASP A 406 1.71 -21.42 14.23
C ASP A 406 2.95 -20.65 13.74
N ALA A 407 2.77 -19.46 13.13
CA ALA A 407 3.88 -18.61 12.70
C ALA A 407 4.75 -18.13 13.87
N VAL A 408 4.15 -17.75 15.01
CA VAL A 408 4.92 -17.36 16.20
C VAL A 408 5.56 -18.57 16.88
N ASP A 409 4.93 -19.73 16.83
CA ASP A 409 5.51 -20.97 17.33
C ASP A 409 6.78 -21.32 16.55
N HIS A 410 6.75 -21.23 15.22
CA HIS A 410 7.92 -21.38 14.37
C HIS A 410 9.01 -20.33 14.67
N LEU A 411 8.63 -19.04 14.84
CA LEU A 411 9.59 -18.00 15.22
C LEU A 411 10.29 -18.31 16.54
N SER A 412 9.51 -18.71 17.55
CA SER A 412 10.05 -19.08 18.86
C SER A 412 11.02 -20.26 18.75
N GLU A 413 10.67 -21.27 17.95
CA GLU A 413 11.51 -22.47 17.77
C GLU A 413 12.81 -22.14 17.02
N VAL A 414 12.75 -21.38 15.91
CA VAL A 414 13.93 -20.91 15.16
C VAL A 414 14.92 -20.17 16.07
N LEU A 415 14.40 -19.33 16.97
CA LEU A 415 15.23 -18.56 17.90
C LEU A 415 15.78 -19.40 19.07
N ARG A 416 14.99 -20.37 19.55
CA ARG A 416 15.35 -21.24 20.67
C ARG A 416 16.41 -22.26 20.30
N THR A 417 16.36 -22.81 19.08
CA THR A 417 17.29 -23.82 18.58
C THR A 417 18.49 -23.24 17.86
N ASP A 418 18.52 -21.91 17.69
CA ASP A 418 19.48 -21.18 16.87
C ASP A 418 19.60 -21.69 15.41
N GLU A 419 18.52 -22.28 14.88
CA GLU A 419 18.43 -22.83 13.52
C GLU A 419 18.85 -21.82 12.45
N TRP A 420 18.57 -20.53 12.68
CA TRP A 420 18.95 -19.44 11.79
C TRP A 420 20.48 -19.36 11.53
N GLN A 421 21.33 -19.93 12.43
CA GLN A 421 22.78 -19.99 12.24
C GLN A 421 23.19 -20.98 11.15
N HIS A 422 22.31 -21.92 10.79
CA HIS A 422 22.57 -22.95 9.78
C HIS A 422 22.10 -22.51 8.38
N VAL A 423 21.60 -21.31 8.22
CA VAL A 423 21.22 -20.74 6.91
C VAL A 423 22.50 -20.52 6.08
N VAL A 424 22.64 -21.29 5.00
CA VAL A 424 23.88 -21.36 4.20
C VAL A 424 24.12 -20.08 3.39
N ASP A 425 23.06 -19.45 2.91
CA ASP A 425 23.15 -18.21 2.13
C ASP A 425 22.46 -17.07 2.90
N VAL A 426 23.29 -16.23 3.52
CA VAL A 426 22.85 -15.04 4.27
C VAL A 426 23.00 -13.75 3.46
N THR A 427 23.37 -13.84 2.18
CA THR A 427 23.40 -12.67 1.29
C THR A 427 21.98 -12.28 0.92
N PRO A 428 21.51 -11.07 1.29
CA PRO A 428 20.16 -10.64 0.91
C PRO A 428 19.99 -10.62 -0.59
N GLY A 429 18.92 -11.30 -1.08
CA GLY A 429 18.45 -11.14 -2.45
C GLY A 429 17.78 -9.78 -2.65
N ALA A 430 17.19 -9.56 -3.83
CA ALA A 430 16.43 -8.35 -4.13
C ALA A 430 15.17 -8.23 -3.23
N VAL A 431 14.61 -9.38 -2.87
CA VAL A 431 13.53 -9.54 -1.88
C VAL A 431 13.83 -10.74 -0.99
N THR A 432 13.10 -10.91 0.08
CA THR A 432 13.31 -12.00 1.05
C THR A 432 13.18 -13.38 0.43
#